data_9356c8e29b449e8cba7ddbf21f2fbcc9
#
_entry.id   9356c8e29b449e8cba7ddbf21f2fbcc9
#
_cell.length_a   1.000
_cell.length_b   1.000
_cell.length_c   1.000
_cell.angle_alpha   90.00
_cell.angle_beta   90.00
_cell.angle_gamma   90.00
#
_symmetry.space_group_name_H-M   'P 1'
#
loop_
_entity.id
_entity.type
_entity.pdbx_description
1 polymer ?
#
loop_
_entity_poly.entity_id
_entity_poly.type
_entity_poly.pdbx_seq_one_letter_code
_entity_poly.pdbx_strand_id
1 'polypeptide(L)'
;MVGCTNVEDASVTDGKTDTQEETITTVDEPVVEETPTQTNNELFSGYKLIEVDGGDLSGYREPNVVVDIGYGDREYWAFTNEYGQLVRVIADGIILQDDSKEPVLSSGRYYSDEAKVPGVESDVLDEGHIIADSLGGVSNAYNITPQDSTLNRHGDQAYMEKVIREAGGATNFEAIITYPNTKTQIPSSYQYTYTLKGNVIVDKFDNVNPDEVNESLGLTGSEPSDSTSPNTNGDVSSVDTNGNGQVTIKEAKAAGYSMPITRDHWLYPYMRDNDNDGLVGE
;
A
#
# COMPACT_ATOMS: atom_id res chain seq x y z
N MET A 1 -33.59 -21.15 59.10
CA MET A 1 -33.78 -22.50 59.58
C MET A 1 -32.73 -23.32 58.82
N VAL A 2 -31.59 -23.61 59.45
CA VAL A 2 -31.26 -24.80 60.20
C VAL A 2 -31.28 -26.03 59.27
N GLY A 3 -30.26 -26.77 59.06
CA GLY A 3 -28.99 -27.11 59.72
C GLY A 3 -28.30 -28.17 58.89
N CYS A 4 -27.00 -28.23 58.89
CA CYS A 4 -26.16 -29.13 59.71
C CYS A 4 -26.54 -30.64 59.57
N THR A 5 -25.66 -31.55 59.42
CA THR A 5 -24.38 -31.92 60.03
C THR A 5 -23.85 -33.19 59.35
N ASN A 6 -22.48 -33.34 59.11
CA ASN A 6 -21.55 -34.19 59.87
C ASN A 6 -21.91 -35.71 59.88
N VAL A 7 -21.05 -36.71 59.87
CA VAL A 7 -19.67 -36.90 60.33
C VAL A 7 -19.23 -38.34 60.00
N GLU A 8 -17.89 -38.54 59.74
CA GLU A 8 -17.02 -39.67 60.23
C GLU A 8 -17.34 -41.09 59.83
N ASP A 9 -16.47 -42.06 59.76
CA ASP A 9 -15.12 -42.28 60.26
C ASP A 9 -14.52 -43.57 59.64
N ALA A 10 -13.21 -43.58 59.53
CA ALA A 10 -12.20 -44.62 59.74
C ALA A 10 -12.45 -46.10 59.28
N SER A 11 -11.48 -46.76 58.69
CA SER A 11 -10.26 -47.30 59.25
C SER A 11 -9.49 -48.21 58.32
N VAL A 12 -8.22 -47.97 58.24
CA VAL A 12 -7.02 -48.84 58.30
C VAL A 12 -7.16 -50.31 57.89
N THR A 13 -6.36 -50.74 56.90
CA THR A 13 -5.39 -51.85 57.10
C THR A 13 -4.32 -51.86 56.01
N ASP A 14 -3.15 -52.08 56.48
CA ASP A 14 -1.82 -52.32 56.03
C ASP A 14 -1.68 -53.34 54.88
N GLY A 15 -0.69 -53.07 53.97
CA GLY A 15 -0.25 -54.05 52.97
C GLY A 15 0.95 -53.50 52.19
N LYS A 16 2.16 -53.72 52.77
CA LYS A 16 3.44 -53.53 52.05
C LYS A 16 3.49 -54.42 50.83
N THR A 17 3.94 -53.90 49.70
CA THR A 17 4.91 -54.53 48.79
C THR A 17 5.59 -53.50 47.91
N ASP A 18 6.82 -53.53 47.98
CA ASP A 18 8.06 -53.12 47.36
C ASP A 18 8.00 -52.84 45.81
N THR A 19 8.85 -51.89 45.43
CA THR A 19 9.68 -51.88 44.25
C THR A 19 9.28 -50.99 43.06
N GLN A 20 10.21 -50.13 42.80
CA GLN A 20 10.73 -49.41 41.63
C GLN A 20 10.29 -47.96 41.46
N GLU A 21 11.25 -47.13 41.85
CA GLU A 21 11.45 -45.80 41.33
C GLU A 21 11.67 -45.84 39.79
N GLU A 22 10.72 -45.33 39.03
CA GLU A 22 11.00 -44.83 37.69
C GLU A 22 11.21 -43.32 37.78
N THR A 23 12.44 -42.93 37.64
CA THR A 23 12.88 -41.55 37.45
C THR A 23 12.33 -41.02 36.12
N ILE A 24 11.25 -40.27 36.17
CA ILE A 24 10.81 -39.47 35.02
C ILE A 24 11.73 -38.25 34.93
N THR A 25 12.73 -38.36 34.08
CA THR A 25 13.53 -37.22 33.62
C THR A 25 12.60 -36.36 32.78
N THR A 26 12.15 -35.26 33.33
CA THR A 26 11.60 -34.14 32.51
C THR A 26 12.74 -33.59 31.66
N VAL A 27 12.70 -33.93 30.39
CA VAL A 27 13.51 -33.25 29.36
C VAL A 27 12.88 -31.89 29.19
N ASP A 28 13.56 -30.85 29.73
CA ASP A 28 13.32 -29.49 29.31
C ASP A 28 13.64 -29.41 27.79
N GLU A 29 12.60 -29.28 26.97
CA GLU A 29 12.78 -28.85 25.61
C GLU A 29 13.34 -27.40 25.66
N PRO A 30 14.46 -27.14 24.99
CA PRO A 30 14.93 -25.77 24.90
C PRO A 30 13.88 -24.97 24.12
N VAL A 31 13.37 -23.91 24.75
CA VAL A 31 12.70 -22.81 24.06
C VAL A 31 13.69 -22.33 23.01
N VAL A 32 13.43 -22.66 21.75
CA VAL A 32 14.13 -22.11 20.62
C VAL A 32 13.64 -20.66 20.55
N GLU A 33 14.41 -19.73 21.10
CA GLU A 33 14.37 -18.33 20.70
C GLU A 33 14.64 -18.33 19.20
N GLU A 34 13.61 -18.06 18.40
CA GLU A 34 13.79 -17.86 16.97
C GLU A 34 14.69 -16.64 16.78
N THR A 35 15.97 -16.90 16.60
CA THR A 35 16.94 -15.90 16.18
C THR A 35 16.50 -15.38 14.81
N PRO A 36 16.37 -14.05 14.58
CA PRO A 36 16.04 -13.51 13.27
C PRO A 36 16.98 -14.08 12.22
N THR A 37 16.41 -14.60 11.18
CA THR A 37 17.07 -15.38 10.14
C THR A 37 18.27 -14.61 9.56
N GLN A 38 19.37 -15.27 9.27
CA GLN A 38 20.63 -14.68 8.74
C GLN A 38 20.44 -13.75 7.53
N THR A 39 19.33 -13.87 6.82
CA THR A 39 18.93 -13.03 5.68
C THR A 39 18.73 -11.56 6.04
N ASN A 40 18.18 -11.25 7.21
CA ASN A 40 17.93 -9.88 7.64
C ASN A 40 19.22 -9.14 8.04
N ASN A 41 20.25 -9.85 8.51
CA ASN A 41 21.53 -9.24 8.89
C ASN A 41 22.31 -8.65 7.71
N GLU A 42 22.22 -9.24 6.51
CA GLU A 42 22.84 -8.68 5.31
C GLU A 42 22.02 -7.50 4.76
N LEU A 43 20.69 -7.62 4.76
CA LEU A 43 19.76 -6.61 4.26
C LEU A 43 19.84 -5.31 5.08
N PHE A 44 19.99 -5.42 6.40
CA PHE A 44 20.06 -4.26 7.32
C PHE A 44 21.49 -3.78 7.59
N SER A 45 22.48 -4.33 6.88
CA SER A 45 23.88 -3.94 7.07
C SER A 45 24.09 -2.44 6.87
N GLY A 46 24.60 -1.76 7.91
CA GLY A 46 24.80 -0.31 7.92
C GLY A 46 23.63 0.51 8.46
N TYR A 47 22.51 -0.13 8.80
CA TYR A 47 21.34 0.52 9.40
C TYR A 47 21.13 0.05 10.84
N LYS A 48 20.61 0.94 11.67
CA LYS A 48 20.16 0.61 13.01
C LYS A 48 18.68 0.24 12.95
N LEU A 49 18.29 -0.96 13.33
CA LEU A 49 16.89 -1.33 13.49
C LEU A 49 16.29 -0.57 14.68
N ILE A 50 15.17 0.10 14.48
CA ILE A 50 14.39 0.76 15.54
C ILE A 50 12.92 0.39 15.40
N GLU A 51 12.21 0.42 16.52
CA GLU A 51 10.76 0.26 16.56
C GLU A 51 10.10 1.65 16.64
N VAL A 52 9.05 1.86 15.85
CA VAL A 52 8.24 3.09 15.86
C VAL A 52 6.78 2.68 15.83
N ASP A 53 5.97 3.28 16.72
CA ASP A 53 4.53 3.04 16.72
C ASP A 53 3.93 3.43 15.36
N GLY A 54 3.07 2.56 14.80
CA GLY A 54 2.49 2.78 13.48
C GLY A 54 1.63 4.05 13.37
N GLY A 55 1.10 4.53 14.49
CA GLY A 55 0.31 5.76 14.61
C GLY A 55 1.09 6.95 15.16
N ASP A 56 2.42 6.91 15.24
CA ASP A 56 3.23 8.06 15.67
C ASP A 56 3.11 9.20 14.66
N LEU A 57 2.54 10.31 15.09
CA LEU A 57 2.30 11.51 14.27
C LEU A 57 3.53 12.41 14.14
N SER A 58 4.67 12.09 14.80
CA SER A 58 5.91 12.82 14.64
C SER A 58 6.38 12.77 13.19
N GLY A 59 6.64 13.91 12.59
CA GLY A 59 7.21 14.01 11.25
C GLY A 59 8.73 13.79 11.19
N TYR A 60 9.38 13.57 12.33
CA TYR A 60 10.82 13.36 12.41
C TYR A 60 11.19 11.91 12.10
N ARG A 61 12.29 11.74 11.35
CA ARG A 61 12.93 10.45 11.10
C ARG A 61 14.38 10.46 11.60
N GLU A 62 14.79 9.41 12.30
CA GLU A 62 16.21 9.18 12.61
C GLU A 62 17.00 8.86 11.33
N PRO A 63 18.26 9.31 11.23
CA PRO A 63 19.14 8.96 10.11
C PRO A 63 19.71 7.54 10.25
N ASN A 64 19.97 6.90 9.10
CA ASN A 64 20.59 5.56 8.99
C ASN A 64 19.88 4.49 9.82
N VAL A 65 18.55 4.49 9.77
CA VAL A 65 17.73 3.48 10.45
C VAL A 65 16.93 2.65 9.46
N VAL A 66 16.50 1.48 9.91
CA VAL A 66 15.48 0.64 9.30
C VAL A 66 14.34 0.49 10.29
N VAL A 67 13.10 0.58 9.78
CA VAL A 67 11.84 0.53 10.55
C VAL A 67 10.87 -0.40 9.86
N ASP A 68 10.19 -1.24 10.63
CA ASP A 68 9.03 -1.96 10.12
C ASP A 68 7.83 -1.01 10.03
N ILE A 69 7.26 -0.89 8.85
CA ILE A 69 6.08 -0.07 8.55
C ILE A 69 4.87 -0.93 8.14
N GLY A 70 4.93 -2.23 8.38
CA GLY A 70 3.82 -3.15 8.18
C GLY A 70 2.86 -3.17 9.36
N TYR A 71 1.56 -3.21 9.09
CA TYR A 71 0.56 -3.39 10.14
C TYR A 71 0.38 -4.87 10.49
N GLY A 72 0.36 -5.19 11.80
CA GLY A 72 0.19 -6.55 12.31
C GLY A 72 1.42 -7.43 12.04
N ASP A 73 1.22 -8.59 11.44
CA ASP A 73 2.29 -9.56 11.15
C ASP A 73 2.97 -9.30 9.79
N ARG A 74 2.78 -8.13 9.17
CA ARG A 74 3.44 -7.76 7.92
C ARG A 74 4.84 -7.21 8.20
N GLU A 75 5.81 -7.62 7.41
CA GLU A 75 7.20 -7.15 7.48
C GLU A 75 7.50 -6.26 6.27
N TYR A 76 7.34 -4.93 6.43
CA TYR A 76 7.60 -3.92 5.42
C TYR A 76 8.71 -2.98 5.93
N TRP A 77 9.87 -3.02 5.31
CA TRP A 77 11.08 -2.38 5.81
C TRP A 77 11.38 -1.05 5.13
N ALA A 78 11.37 0.02 5.89
CA ALA A 78 11.66 1.38 5.46
C ALA A 78 13.06 1.81 5.90
N PHE A 79 13.84 2.40 5.00
CA PHE A 79 15.24 2.77 5.22
C PHE A 79 15.44 4.26 5.06
N THR A 80 16.14 4.88 6.00
CA THR A 80 16.53 6.29 5.93
C THR A 80 18.01 6.45 5.65
N ASN A 81 18.38 7.52 4.92
CA ASN A 81 19.78 7.90 4.72
C ASN A 81 20.32 8.71 5.90
N GLU A 82 21.58 9.16 5.79
CA GLU A 82 22.29 9.98 6.80
C GLU A 82 21.62 11.34 7.10
N TYR A 83 20.65 11.78 6.26
CA TYR A 83 19.89 13.03 6.43
C TYR A 83 18.47 12.78 6.95
N GLY A 84 18.12 11.54 7.33
CA GLY A 84 16.78 11.17 7.76
C GLY A 84 15.75 11.17 6.63
N GLN A 85 16.17 11.20 5.37
CA GLN A 85 15.27 11.06 4.23
C GLN A 85 14.93 9.59 4.02
N LEU A 86 13.65 9.27 3.81
CA LEU A 86 13.19 7.94 3.46
C LEU A 86 13.59 7.61 2.02
N VAL A 87 14.55 6.71 1.83
CA VAL A 87 15.15 6.47 0.51
C VAL A 87 14.76 5.13 -0.11
N ARG A 88 14.29 4.19 0.70
CA ARG A 88 13.94 2.85 0.22
C ARG A 88 12.88 2.21 1.11
N VAL A 89 11.95 1.50 0.50
CA VAL A 89 11.00 0.61 1.18
C VAL A 89 10.99 -0.72 0.45
N ILE A 90 10.97 -1.84 1.21
CA ILE A 90 10.90 -3.17 0.64
C ILE A 90 9.89 -4.03 1.39
N ALA A 91 9.29 -4.97 0.68
CA ALA A 91 8.47 -6.05 1.24
C ALA A 91 8.58 -7.30 0.34
N ASP A 92 8.77 -8.45 0.94
CA ASP A 92 8.75 -9.72 0.20
C ASP A 92 7.38 -9.99 -0.41
N GLY A 93 6.31 -9.58 0.30
CA GLY A 93 4.94 -9.67 -0.17
C GLY A 93 4.06 -8.57 0.39
N ILE A 94 3.28 -7.93 -0.47
CA ILE A 94 2.22 -7.00 -0.07
C ILE A 94 0.96 -7.81 0.25
N ILE A 95 0.52 -7.72 1.50
CA ILE A 95 -0.66 -8.40 2.05
C ILE A 95 -1.75 -7.37 2.29
N LEU A 96 -2.87 -7.51 1.58
CA LEU A 96 -3.98 -6.57 1.68
C LEU A 96 -4.55 -6.50 3.10
N GLN A 97 -5.15 -5.37 3.42
CA GLN A 97 -5.97 -5.18 4.61
C GLN A 97 -7.12 -6.20 4.63
N ASP A 98 -7.38 -6.80 5.79
CA ASP A 98 -8.52 -7.68 6.02
C ASP A 98 -9.53 -7.01 6.97
N ASP A 99 -10.50 -6.31 6.39
CA ASP A 99 -11.53 -5.57 7.14
C ASP A 99 -12.35 -6.46 8.11
N SER A 100 -12.32 -7.78 7.91
CA SER A 100 -13.03 -8.72 8.78
C SER A 100 -12.28 -9.07 10.07
N LYS A 101 -10.97 -8.87 10.11
CA LYS A 101 -10.08 -9.23 11.22
C LYS A 101 -9.31 -8.06 11.80
N GLU A 102 -9.08 -7.03 11.00
CA GLU A 102 -8.30 -5.86 11.37
C GLU A 102 -9.24 -4.67 11.63
N PRO A 103 -9.00 -3.88 12.69
CA PRO A 103 -9.86 -2.74 12.98
C PRO A 103 -9.73 -1.69 11.88
N VAL A 104 -10.85 -1.40 11.20
CA VAL A 104 -10.96 -0.35 10.19
C VAL A 104 -11.61 0.86 10.82
N LEU A 105 -10.96 2.01 10.76
CA LEU A 105 -11.53 3.27 11.23
C LEU A 105 -12.59 3.79 10.25
N SER A 106 -13.40 4.74 10.68
CA SER A 106 -14.51 5.30 9.89
C SER A 106 -14.09 5.90 8.54
N SER A 107 -12.81 6.22 8.39
CA SER A 107 -12.16 6.72 7.16
C SER A 107 -11.62 5.62 6.25
N GLY A 108 -11.71 4.34 6.65
CA GLY A 108 -11.06 3.22 5.97
C GLY A 108 -9.56 3.09 6.26
N ARG A 109 -9.08 3.70 7.35
CA ARG A 109 -7.68 3.69 7.80
C ARG A 109 -7.53 2.97 9.12
N TYR A 110 -6.33 2.44 9.40
CA TYR A 110 -5.96 1.89 10.70
C TYR A 110 -5.77 2.96 11.77
N TYR A 111 -5.31 4.16 11.35
CA TYR A 111 -4.99 5.28 12.23
C TYR A 111 -5.86 6.49 11.89
N SER A 112 -6.10 7.34 12.89
CA SER A 112 -6.99 8.50 12.74
C SER A 112 -6.37 9.67 11.99
N ASP A 113 -5.05 9.69 11.86
CA ASP A 113 -4.27 10.75 11.21
C ASP A 113 -2.91 10.20 10.77
N GLU A 114 -2.18 10.92 9.94
CA GLU A 114 -0.87 10.60 9.40
C GLU A 114 0.21 11.49 10.01
N ALA A 115 1.46 10.98 10.02
CA ALA A 115 2.62 11.73 10.48
C ALA A 115 2.87 12.99 9.66
N LYS A 116 3.17 14.08 10.35
CA LYS A 116 3.36 15.42 9.74
C LYS A 116 4.82 15.63 9.32
N VAL A 117 5.24 14.91 8.30
CA VAL A 117 6.58 15.07 7.71
C VAL A 117 6.73 16.48 7.12
N PRO A 118 7.87 17.20 7.35
CA PRO A 118 8.05 18.54 6.82
C PRO A 118 7.82 18.65 5.31
N GLY A 119 6.87 19.46 4.91
CA GLY A 119 6.39 19.65 3.54
C GLY A 119 4.89 19.35 3.36
N VAL A 120 4.30 18.48 4.20
CA VAL A 120 2.85 18.16 4.14
C VAL A 120 1.95 19.33 4.56
N GLU A 121 2.52 20.37 5.14
CA GLU A 121 1.81 21.62 5.44
C GLU A 121 1.49 22.47 4.19
N SER A 122 1.95 22.04 3.02
CA SER A 122 1.67 22.69 1.74
C SER A 122 0.26 22.34 1.26
N ASP A 123 -0.47 23.34 0.74
CA ASP A 123 -1.83 23.15 0.20
C ASP A 123 -1.89 22.24 -1.05
N VAL A 124 -0.75 21.95 -1.67
CA VAL A 124 -0.65 21.13 -2.88
C VAL A 124 0.02 19.78 -2.64
N LEU A 125 0.39 19.47 -1.39
CA LEU A 125 1.00 18.20 -1.02
C LEU A 125 0.13 17.47 0.01
N ASP A 126 0.07 16.16 -0.11
CA ASP A 126 -0.59 15.26 0.84
C ASP A 126 0.44 14.48 1.65
N GLU A 127 -0.01 13.87 2.75
CA GLU A 127 0.68 12.81 3.45
C GLU A 127 0.61 11.52 2.60
N GLY A 128 1.46 11.44 1.57
CA GLY A 128 1.48 10.30 0.66
C GLY A 128 2.12 9.06 1.29
N HIS A 129 1.38 7.96 1.35
CA HIS A 129 1.90 6.68 1.80
C HIS A 129 2.78 6.03 0.71
N ILE A 130 3.91 5.44 1.11
CA ILE A 130 4.69 4.58 0.20
C ILE A 130 3.99 3.23 0.02
N ILE A 131 3.47 2.68 1.11
CA ILE A 131 2.55 1.52 1.09
C ILE A 131 1.24 1.97 1.72
N ALA A 132 0.17 2.00 0.94
CA ALA A 132 -1.15 2.45 1.38
C ALA A 132 -1.71 1.64 2.56
N ASP A 133 -2.62 2.23 3.35
CA ASP A 133 -3.33 1.55 4.44
C ASP A 133 -4.00 0.27 3.95
N SER A 134 -4.68 0.35 2.79
CA SER A 134 -5.35 -0.80 2.17
C SER A 134 -4.40 -1.93 1.75
N LEU A 135 -3.12 -1.64 1.64
CA LEU A 135 -2.03 -2.57 1.38
C LEU A 135 -1.29 -2.97 2.67
N GLY A 136 -1.79 -2.55 3.83
CA GLY A 136 -1.27 -2.89 5.14
C GLY A 136 -0.12 -2.02 5.63
N GLY A 137 0.10 -0.84 5.04
CA GLY A 137 1.08 0.13 5.54
C GLY A 137 0.54 0.92 6.74
N VAL A 138 1.44 1.40 7.62
CA VAL A 138 1.12 2.23 8.78
C VAL A 138 1.23 3.72 8.46
N SER A 139 0.80 4.60 9.40
CA SER A 139 0.71 6.05 9.20
C SER A 139 1.86 6.86 9.83
N ASN A 140 2.94 6.22 10.28
CA ASN A 140 4.08 6.93 10.85
C ASN A 140 5.00 7.55 9.78
N ALA A 141 5.93 8.41 10.18
CA ALA A 141 6.80 9.15 9.28
C ALA A 141 7.66 8.28 8.34
N TYR A 142 7.90 7.02 8.68
CA TYR A 142 8.71 6.13 7.86
C TYR A 142 7.95 5.50 6.70
N ASN A 143 6.62 5.71 6.63
CA ASN A 143 5.77 5.35 5.50
C ASN A 143 5.20 6.57 4.76
N ILE A 144 5.30 7.77 5.34
CA ILE A 144 4.70 9.00 4.80
C ILE A 144 5.76 9.86 4.11
N THR A 145 5.43 10.41 2.94
CA THR A 145 6.21 11.45 2.26
C THR A 145 5.29 12.57 1.79
N PRO A 146 5.78 13.85 1.78
CA PRO A 146 5.04 14.91 1.11
C PRO A 146 4.94 14.62 -0.39
N GLN A 147 3.74 14.31 -0.87
CA GLN A 147 3.46 13.93 -2.25
C GLN A 147 2.48 14.89 -2.90
N ASP A 148 2.66 15.21 -4.18
CA ASP A 148 1.67 15.99 -4.91
C ASP A 148 0.28 15.37 -4.78
N SER A 149 -0.71 16.20 -4.44
CA SER A 149 -2.05 15.72 -4.09
C SER A 149 -2.80 15.12 -5.27
N THR A 150 -2.57 15.59 -6.49
CA THR A 150 -3.17 15.01 -7.70
C THR A 150 -2.53 13.67 -8.04
N LEU A 151 -1.20 13.60 -7.95
CA LEU A 151 -0.45 12.36 -8.13
C LEU A 151 -0.90 11.29 -7.13
N ASN A 152 -1.01 11.67 -5.84
CA ASN A 152 -1.39 10.77 -4.75
C ASN A 152 -2.82 10.23 -4.87
N ARG A 153 -3.78 11.10 -5.24
CA ARG A 153 -5.22 10.76 -5.22
C ARG A 153 -5.74 10.19 -6.54
N HIS A 154 -5.16 10.62 -7.66
CA HIS A 154 -5.71 10.40 -9.00
C HIS A 154 -4.67 10.02 -10.06
N GLY A 155 -3.37 10.12 -9.73
CA GLY A 155 -2.28 9.83 -10.65
C GLY A 155 -1.71 8.41 -10.53
N ASP A 156 -0.46 8.27 -10.92
CA ASP A 156 0.24 6.97 -11.00
C ASP A 156 0.32 6.25 -9.66
N GLN A 157 0.41 6.99 -8.52
CA GLN A 157 0.38 6.40 -7.19
C GLN A 157 -0.96 5.67 -6.93
N ALA A 158 -2.08 6.35 -7.13
CA ALA A 158 -3.41 5.77 -6.94
C ALA A 158 -3.65 4.58 -7.88
N TYR A 159 -3.17 4.67 -9.12
CA TYR A 159 -3.28 3.59 -10.10
C TYR A 159 -2.48 2.35 -9.67
N MET A 160 -1.22 2.51 -9.26
CA MET A 160 -0.38 1.43 -8.75
C MET A 160 -1.05 0.70 -7.58
N GLU A 161 -1.58 1.45 -6.61
CA GLU A 161 -2.28 0.89 -5.46
C GLU A 161 -3.54 0.11 -5.87
N LYS A 162 -4.31 0.64 -6.83
CA LYS A 162 -5.49 -0.03 -7.38
C LYS A 162 -5.12 -1.37 -8.00
N VAL A 163 -4.11 -1.43 -8.87
CA VAL A 163 -3.74 -2.69 -9.55
C VAL A 163 -3.18 -3.74 -8.59
N ILE A 164 -2.47 -3.33 -7.54
CA ILE A 164 -2.00 -4.25 -6.49
C ILE A 164 -3.20 -4.82 -5.71
N ARG A 165 -4.19 -4.00 -5.33
CA ARG A 165 -5.42 -4.45 -4.66
C ARG A 165 -6.20 -5.43 -5.52
N GLU A 166 -6.43 -5.12 -6.78
CA GLU A 166 -7.17 -5.98 -7.72
C GLU A 166 -6.46 -7.30 -8.00
N ALA A 167 -5.14 -7.32 -7.95
CA ALA A 167 -4.35 -8.53 -8.06
C ALA A 167 -4.38 -9.42 -6.80
N GLY A 168 -4.86 -8.90 -5.66
CA GLY A 168 -4.87 -9.59 -4.37
C GLY A 168 -3.55 -9.48 -3.62
N GLY A 169 -2.71 -8.49 -3.94
CA GLY A 169 -1.39 -8.26 -3.40
C GLY A 169 -0.29 -8.29 -4.45
N ALA A 170 0.95 -8.14 -4.04
CA ALA A 170 2.15 -8.19 -4.89
C ALA A 170 3.27 -8.94 -4.16
N THR A 171 4.32 -9.34 -4.88
CA THR A 171 5.56 -9.89 -4.30
C THR A 171 6.77 -9.10 -4.78
N ASN A 172 7.90 -9.21 -4.04
CA ASN A 172 9.15 -8.53 -4.36
C ASN A 172 8.95 -7.01 -4.57
N PHE A 173 8.23 -6.39 -3.63
CA PHE A 173 7.98 -4.95 -3.69
C PHE A 173 9.21 -4.18 -3.24
N GLU A 174 9.60 -3.20 -4.02
CA GLU A 174 10.64 -2.22 -3.69
C GLU A 174 10.21 -0.83 -4.17
N ALA A 175 10.29 0.15 -3.28
CA ALA A 175 10.18 1.56 -3.61
C ALA A 175 11.52 2.25 -3.39
N ILE A 176 12.00 2.99 -4.39
CA ILE A 176 13.15 3.89 -4.31
C ILE A 176 12.65 5.31 -4.37
N ILE A 177 12.97 6.10 -3.36
CA ILE A 177 12.56 7.49 -3.20
C ILE A 177 13.76 8.40 -3.44
N THR A 178 13.65 9.33 -4.37
CA THR A 178 14.73 10.26 -4.73
C THR A 178 14.39 11.68 -4.28
N TYR A 179 15.41 12.41 -3.83
CA TYR A 179 15.28 13.81 -3.38
C TYR A 179 16.13 14.75 -4.21
N PRO A 180 15.73 15.99 -4.40
CA PRO A 180 16.51 16.97 -5.18
C PRO A 180 17.78 17.44 -4.46
N ASN A 181 17.82 17.29 -3.12
CA ASN A 181 18.96 17.63 -2.29
C ASN A 181 18.82 17.02 -0.89
N THR A 182 19.82 17.18 -0.04
CA THR A 182 19.91 16.59 1.33
C THR A 182 19.19 17.40 2.42
N LYS A 183 18.50 18.49 2.08
CA LYS A 183 17.86 19.39 3.06
C LYS A 183 16.34 19.24 3.14
N THR A 184 15.72 18.87 2.03
CA THR A 184 14.26 18.73 1.97
C THR A 184 13.82 17.32 2.33
N GLN A 185 12.62 17.22 2.89
CA GLN A 185 11.92 15.94 3.07
C GLN A 185 10.88 15.69 1.95
N ILE A 186 10.79 16.59 0.96
CA ILE A 186 9.91 16.45 -0.21
C ILE A 186 10.68 15.70 -1.29
N PRO A 187 10.24 14.49 -1.69
CA PRO A 187 10.85 13.74 -2.78
C PRO A 187 10.72 14.45 -4.13
N SER A 188 11.65 14.18 -5.03
CA SER A 188 11.54 14.60 -6.44
C SER A 188 10.91 13.53 -7.33
N SER A 189 11.08 12.25 -6.98
CA SER A 189 10.54 11.15 -7.77
C SER A 189 10.47 9.85 -6.98
N TYR A 190 9.68 8.93 -7.49
CA TYR A 190 9.52 7.56 -6.99
C TYR A 190 9.79 6.55 -8.10
N GLN A 191 10.33 5.42 -7.74
CA GLN A 191 10.38 4.22 -8.58
C GLN A 191 9.91 3.04 -7.76
N TYR A 192 8.83 2.41 -8.19
CA TYR A 192 8.30 1.19 -7.61
C TYR A 192 8.62 0.01 -8.52
N THR A 193 9.08 -1.08 -7.93
CA THR A 193 9.28 -2.36 -8.60
C THR A 193 8.53 -3.43 -7.82
N TYR A 194 7.68 -4.19 -8.47
CA TYR A 194 6.90 -5.23 -7.82
C TYR A 194 6.50 -6.33 -8.83
N THR A 195 6.09 -7.47 -8.32
CA THR A 195 5.69 -8.61 -9.15
C THR A 195 4.20 -8.90 -8.97
N LEU A 196 3.45 -8.84 -10.07
CA LEU A 196 2.03 -9.24 -10.12
C LEU A 196 1.87 -10.49 -10.99
N LYS A 197 1.33 -11.57 -10.39
CA LYS A 197 1.05 -12.84 -11.11
C LYS A 197 2.23 -13.33 -11.95
N GLY A 198 3.45 -13.15 -11.42
CA GLY A 198 4.71 -13.57 -12.07
C GLY A 198 5.30 -12.56 -13.05
N ASN A 199 4.67 -11.42 -13.29
CA ASN A 199 5.21 -10.36 -14.13
C ASN A 199 5.81 -9.25 -13.27
N VAL A 200 7.06 -8.87 -13.56
CA VAL A 200 7.71 -7.72 -12.93
C VAL A 200 7.19 -6.44 -13.57
N ILE A 201 6.76 -5.51 -12.73
CA ILE A 201 6.29 -4.18 -13.11
C ILE A 201 7.24 -3.16 -12.53
N VAL A 202 7.54 -2.12 -13.27
CA VAL A 202 8.34 -0.98 -12.83
C VAL A 202 7.55 0.29 -13.18
N ASP A 203 7.07 0.96 -12.13
CA ASP A 203 6.43 2.27 -12.23
C ASP A 203 7.41 3.36 -11.79
N LYS A 204 7.54 4.40 -12.58
CA LYS A 204 8.44 5.51 -12.28
C LYS A 204 7.78 6.82 -12.64
N PHE A 205 7.69 7.71 -11.65
CA PHE A 205 7.07 9.02 -11.83
C PHE A 205 7.72 10.10 -10.94
N ASP A 206 7.65 11.32 -11.41
CA ASP A 206 8.09 12.48 -10.67
C ASP A 206 7.02 12.94 -9.67
N ASN A 207 7.44 13.55 -8.58
CA ASN A 207 6.54 14.10 -7.55
C ASN A 207 6.04 15.49 -7.98
N VAL A 208 5.20 15.51 -9.00
CA VAL A 208 4.63 16.72 -9.60
C VAL A 208 3.19 16.45 -10.01
N ASN A 209 2.42 17.54 -10.20
CA ASN A 209 1.05 17.42 -10.67
C ASN A 209 1.02 16.84 -12.10
N PRO A 210 0.45 15.63 -12.30
CA PRO A 210 0.40 15.01 -13.63
C PRO A 210 -0.42 15.83 -14.65
N ASP A 211 -1.42 16.59 -14.20
CA ASP A 211 -2.20 17.43 -15.08
C ASP A 211 -1.37 18.59 -15.65
N GLU A 212 -0.51 19.23 -14.82
CA GLU A 212 0.42 20.27 -15.25
C GLU A 212 1.47 19.73 -16.23
N VAL A 213 1.97 18.52 -16.00
CA VAL A 213 2.89 17.84 -16.92
C VAL A 213 2.20 17.58 -18.26
N ASN A 214 0.99 17.00 -18.22
CA ASN A 214 0.20 16.74 -19.43
C ASN A 214 -0.11 18.02 -20.20
N GLU A 215 -0.45 19.11 -19.51
CA GLU A 215 -0.65 20.43 -20.14
C GLU A 215 0.63 20.92 -20.81
N SER A 216 1.77 20.86 -20.10
CA SER A 216 3.07 21.30 -20.64
C SER A 216 3.50 20.53 -21.88
N LEU A 217 3.09 19.26 -21.99
CA LEU A 217 3.35 18.39 -23.13
C LEU A 217 2.30 18.54 -24.26
N GLY A 218 1.27 19.40 -24.04
CA GLY A 218 0.16 19.58 -24.98
C GLY A 218 -0.74 18.36 -25.09
N LEU A 219 -0.75 17.49 -24.08
CA LEU A 219 -1.58 16.28 -23.99
C LEU A 219 -2.96 16.57 -23.40
N THR A 220 -3.10 17.64 -22.62
CA THR A 220 -4.38 18.23 -22.26
C THR A 220 -4.72 19.24 -23.34
N GLY A 221 -5.71 18.96 -24.16
CA GLY A 221 -6.15 19.90 -25.18
C GLY A 221 -6.58 21.22 -24.55
N SER A 222 -5.70 22.21 -24.57
CA SER A 222 -6.11 23.60 -24.44
C SER A 222 -6.91 23.94 -25.71
N GLU A 223 -8.24 23.82 -25.62
CA GLU A 223 -9.10 24.47 -26.61
C GLU A 223 -8.75 25.97 -26.64
N PRO A 224 -8.47 26.55 -27.81
CA PRO A 224 -8.41 28.00 -27.91
C PRO A 224 -9.78 28.53 -27.49
N SER A 225 -9.79 29.42 -26.50
CA SER A 225 -10.98 30.09 -26.00
C SER A 225 -11.60 30.89 -27.15
N ASP A 226 -12.51 30.28 -27.87
CA ASP A 226 -13.54 30.99 -28.63
C ASP A 226 -14.90 30.31 -28.31
N SER A 227 -15.78 31.16 -27.82
CA SER A 227 -17.11 30.90 -27.38
C SER A 227 -17.98 30.33 -28.54
N THR A 228 -18.09 29.00 -28.57
CA THR A 228 -19.26 28.33 -29.17
C THR A 228 -19.38 26.91 -28.60
N SER A 229 -20.57 26.50 -28.23
CA SER A 229 -21.02 25.23 -27.63
C SER A 229 -20.19 24.00 -27.95
N PRO A 230 -20.12 23.02 -27.04
CA PRO A 230 -19.34 21.79 -27.24
C PRO A 230 -19.84 21.08 -28.50
N ASN A 231 -18.97 20.97 -29.48
CA ASN A 231 -19.26 20.21 -30.69
C ASN A 231 -19.09 18.70 -30.34
N THR A 232 -20.17 18.08 -29.96
CA THR A 232 -20.30 16.65 -29.60
C THR A 232 -20.31 15.72 -30.82
N ASN A 233 -19.68 16.10 -31.93
CA ASN A 233 -19.71 15.29 -33.16
C ASN A 233 -18.30 14.90 -33.60
N GLY A 234 -17.66 14.00 -32.85
CA GLY A 234 -16.72 13.08 -33.49
C GLY A 234 -17.51 12.17 -34.45
N ASP A 235 -17.01 12.00 -35.67
CA ASP A 235 -17.63 11.10 -36.63
C ASP A 235 -17.36 9.65 -36.23
N VAL A 236 -18.34 9.01 -35.59
CA VAL A 236 -18.23 7.63 -35.12
C VAL A 236 -17.87 6.67 -36.26
N SER A 237 -18.25 7.01 -37.51
CA SER A 237 -17.92 6.18 -38.67
C SER A 237 -16.44 6.06 -38.99
N SER A 238 -15.64 6.98 -38.45
CA SER A 238 -14.17 6.93 -38.56
C SER A 238 -13.54 5.90 -37.61
N VAL A 239 -14.26 5.48 -36.56
CA VAL A 239 -13.79 4.56 -35.53
C VAL A 239 -14.54 3.22 -35.58
N ASP A 240 -15.85 3.27 -35.86
CA ASP A 240 -16.70 2.09 -36.05
C ASP A 240 -16.39 1.43 -37.41
N THR A 241 -15.45 0.50 -37.41
CA THR A 241 -14.93 -0.13 -38.62
C THR A 241 -15.86 -1.16 -39.20
N ASN A 242 -16.83 -1.65 -38.41
CA ASN A 242 -17.82 -2.63 -38.86
C ASN A 242 -19.20 -2.05 -39.17
N GLY A 243 -19.40 -0.76 -38.92
CA GLY A 243 -20.62 -0.01 -39.29
C GLY A 243 -21.86 -0.38 -38.48
N ASN A 244 -21.68 -0.94 -37.25
CA ASN A 244 -22.79 -1.38 -36.41
C ASN A 244 -23.35 -0.32 -35.46
N GLY A 245 -22.80 0.89 -35.48
CA GLY A 245 -23.16 2.00 -34.62
C GLY A 245 -22.65 1.92 -33.21
N GLN A 246 -21.77 0.95 -32.91
CA GLN A 246 -21.08 0.79 -31.63
C GLN A 246 -19.58 0.66 -31.86
N VAL A 247 -18.82 1.19 -30.94
CA VAL A 247 -17.35 1.14 -30.97
C VAL A 247 -16.84 0.19 -29.89
N THR A 248 -16.10 -0.82 -30.31
CA THR A 248 -15.42 -1.75 -29.40
C THR A 248 -14.11 -1.15 -28.90
N ILE A 249 -13.62 -1.63 -27.74
CA ILE A 249 -12.30 -1.27 -27.22
C ILE A 249 -11.19 -1.50 -28.27
N LYS A 250 -11.32 -2.56 -29.07
CA LYS A 250 -10.35 -2.87 -30.14
C LYS A 250 -10.37 -1.82 -31.24
N GLU A 251 -11.54 -1.38 -31.68
CA GLU A 251 -11.70 -0.34 -32.70
C GLU A 251 -11.19 1.00 -32.22
N ALA A 252 -11.52 1.40 -30.99
CA ALA A 252 -11.04 2.62 -30.39
C ALA A 252 -9.50 2.63 -30.27
N LYS A 253 -8.88 1.53 -29.78
CA LYS A 253 -7.41 1.39 -29.75
C LYS A 253 -6.77 1.43 -31.14
N ALA A 254 -7.40 0.80 -32.14
CA ALA A 254 -6.91 0.81 -33.53
C ALA A 254 -6.99 2.21 -34.17
N ALA A 255 -7.95 3.03 -33.74
CA ALA A 255 -8.09 4.44 -34.13
C ALA A 255 -7.19 5.39 -33.32
N GLY A 256 -6.38 4.87 -32.39
CA GLY A 256 -5.38 5.67 -31.64
C GLY A 256 -5.86 6.21 -30.29
N TYR A 257 -7.05 5.80 -29.82
CA TYR A 257 -7.55 6.21 -28.51
C TYR A 257 -6.95 5.38 -27.38
N SER A 258 -6.54 6.05 -26.31
CA SER A 258 -6.09 5.42 -25.08
C SER A 258 -7.27 4.96 -24.22
N MET A 259 -7.08 3.93 -23.40
CA MET A 259 -8.07 3.43 -22.46
C MET A 259 -7.62 3.75 -21.02
N PRO A 260 -8.58 3.93 -20.11
CA PRO A 260 -10.05 3.86 -20.30
C PRO A 260 -10.65 5.10 -20.98
N ILE A 261 -11.80 4.93 -21.65
CA ILE A 261 -12.63 6.02 -22.15
C ILE A 261 -13.60 6.43 -21.05
N THR A 262 -13.55 7.68 -20.63
CA THR A 262 -14.40 8.24 -19.58
C THR A 262 -15.76 8.68 -20.08
N ARG A 263 -16.72 8.85 -19.18
CA ARG A 263 -18.11 9.27 -19.47
C ARG A 263 -18.19 10.59 -20.26
N ASP A 264 -17.24 11.48 -20.07
CA ASP A 264 -17.21 12.79 -20.76
C ASP A 264 -16.57 12.73 -22.16
N HIS A 265 -15.97 11.62 -22.53
CA HIS A 265 -15.39 11.42 -23.84
C HIS A 265 -16.47 11.19 -24.89
N TRP A 266 -16.34 11.80 -26.06
CA TRP A 266 -17.35 11.73 -27.13
C TRP A 266 -17.62 10.32 -27.65
N LEU A 267 -16.67 9.39 -27.55
CA LEU A 267 -16.84 7.97 -27.90
C LEU A 267 -17.66 7.18 -26.89
N TYR A 268 -17.73 7.62 -25.63
CA TYR A 268 -18.38 6.86 -24.55
C TYR A 268 -19.83 6.44 -24.87
N PRO A 269 -20.69 7.30 -25.44
CA PRO A 269 -22.06 6.90 -25.78
C PRO A 269 -22.16 5.77 -26.83
N TYR A 270 -21.08 5.53 -27.56
CA TYR A 270 -20.99 4.48 -28.58
C TYR A 270 -20.30 3.23 -28.10
N MET A 271 -19.79 3.23 -26.87
CA MET A 271 -19.08 2.11 -26.26
C MET A 271 -19.93 1.46 -25.17
N ARG A 272 -19.59 0.22 -24.86
CA ARG A 272 -20.32 -0.53 -23.83
C ARG A 272 -19.57 -0.46 -22.51
N ASP A 273 -20.12 0.26 -21.56
CA ASP A 273 -19.77 0.25 -20.15
C ASP A 273 -20.57 -0.89 -19.47
N ASN A 274 -19.89 -1.96 -19.07
CA ASN A 274 -20.55 -3.19 -18.61
C ASN A 274 -20.96 -3.14 -17.14
N ASP A 275 -20.26 -2.40 -16.29
CA ASP A 275 -20.49 -2.25 -14.85
C ASP A 275 -21.08 -0.88 -14.47
N ASN A 276 -21.19 0.00 -15.48
CA ASN A 276 -21.82 1.31 -15.39
C ASN A 276 -21.11 2.26 -14.39
N ASP A 277 -19.80 2.12 -14.25
CA ASP A 277 -18.96 2.99 -13.40
C ASP A 277 -18.52 4.29 -14.08
N GLY A 278 -18.72 4.41 -15.39
CA GLY A 278 -18.39 5.59 -16.20
C GLY A 278 -17.06 5.50 -16.93
N LEU A 279 -16.46 4.32 -16.97
CA LEU A 279 -15.23 4.01 -17.66
C LEU A 279 -15.45 2.84 -18.64
N VAL A 280 -14.77 2.86 -19.78
CA VAL A 280 -14.79 1.75 -20.74
C VAL A 280 -13.37 1.35 -21.09
N GLY A 281 -13.05 0.09 -20.91
CA GLY A 281 -11.76 -0.46 -21.31
C GLY A 281 -10.69 -0.44 -20.25
N GLU A 282 -11.09 -0.42 -19.00
CA GLU A 282 -10.25 -0.66 -17.84
C GLU A 282 -9.75 -2.10 -17.75
#